data_b6bf64fbbaf93e65c4fbfe1f1dc826a0
#
_entry.id   b6bf64fbbaf93e65c4fbfe1f1dc826a0
#
_cell.length_a   1.000
_cell.length_b   1.000
_cell.length_c   1.000
_cell.angle_alpha   90.00
_cell.angle_beta   90.00
_cell.angle_gamma   90.00
#
_symmetry.space_group_name_H-M   'P 1'
#
loop_
_entity.id
_entity.type
_entity.pdbx_description
1 polymer ?
#
loop_
_entity_poly.entity_id
_entity_poly.type
_entity_poly.pdbx_seq_one_letter_code
_entity_poly.pdbx_strand_id
1 'polypeptide(L)'
;NKEYQEFSIKKCGVLTDCLHSLEVGDEITVRGPYGNNFPVDTELKGKNLLFIAGGIGLAPLRSVINYVLDNRDDYGTVDILYGSRSADDLVKLKEIQEVWAKTPGVNVHLTIDRPQEGWDGHVGFVPSYLKEIGFSTDKTALVCGPPIMIKFVLAGLEELGFNRSQCYTTLELRMKCGIGKCGRCNIGAK
;
A
#
# COMPACT_ATOMS: atom_id res chain seq x y z
N ASN A 1 2.05 5.94 -15.93
CA ASN A 1 1.47 6.91 -16.84
C ASN A 1 2.45 8.07 -17.07
N LYS A 2 2.61 8.50 -18.32
CA LYS A 2 3.54 9.60 -18.69
C LYS A 2 2.80 10.92 -18.98
N GLU A 3 1.49 10.88 -19.07
CA GLU A 3 0.66 12.02 -19.48
C GLU A 3 0.14 12.85 -18.31
N TYR A 4 -0.09 12.22 -17.15
CA TYR A 4 -0.61 12.89 -15.96
C TYR A 4 -0.09 12.24 -14.68
N GLN A 5 -0.16 12.98 -13.57
CA GLN A 5 0.09 12.48 -12.22
C GLN A 5 -1.25 12.27 -11.52
N GLU A 6 -1.38 11.17 -10.80
CA GLU A 6 -2.57 10.88 -10.01
C GLU A 6 -2.21 10.81 -8.53
N PHE A 7 -2.97 11.51 -7.71
CA PHE A 7 -2.79 11.56 -6.26
C PHE A 7 -4.02 11.01 -5.57
N SER A 8 -3.82 10.16 -4.56
CA SER A 8 -4.88 9.71 -3.66
C SER A 8 -4.73 10.47 -2.34
N ILE A 9 -5.71 11.29 -2.01
CA ILE A 9 -5.66 12.19 -0.86
C ILE A 9 -6.81 11.88 0.08
N LYS A 10 -6.48 11.43 1.29
CA LYS A 10 -7.49 11.21 2.33
C LYS A 10 -7.87 12.55 2.97
N LYS A 11 -9.17 12.82 3.08
CA LYS A 11 -9.69 13.98 3.79
C LYS A 11 -9.51 13.79 5.31
N CYS A 12 -8.60 14.56 5.92
CA CYS A 12 -8.26 14.40 7.34
C CYS A 12 -7.72 15.67 8.02
N GLY A 13 -7.97 16.85 7.47
CA GLY A 13 -7.57 18.13 8.08
C GLY A 13 -7.61 19.29 7.11
N VAL A 14 -7.35 20.48 7.58
CA VAL A 14 -7.56 21.76 6.87
C VAL A 14 -7.03 21.76 5.43
N LEU A 15 -5.77 21.32 5.22
CA LEU A 15 -5.19 21.29 3.88
C LEU A 15 -5.93 20.30 2.97
N THR A 16 -6.18 19.10 3.47
CA THR A 16 -6.88 18.07 2.69
C THR A 16 -8.35 18.40 2.47
N ASP A 17 -8.99 19.11 3.41
CA ASP A 17 -10.34 19.64 3.22
C ASP A 17 -10.37 20.66 2.08
N CYS A 18 -9.39 21.56 2.03
CA CYS A 18 -9.23 22.50 0.92
C CYS A 18 -9.00 21.78 -0.41
N LEU A 19 -8.13 20.79 -0.46
CA LEU A 19 -7.90 20.00 -1.68
C LEU A 19 -9.16 19.25 -2.15
N HIS A 20 -10.00 18.80 -1.23
CA HIS A 20 -11.28 18.15 -1.56
C HIS A 20 -12.39 19.15 -1.98
N SER A 21 -12.20 20.45 -1.79
CA SER A 21 -13.13 21.49 -2.26
C SER A 21 -12.79 22.05 -3.63
N LEU A 22 -11.66 21.63 -4.22
CA LEU A 22 -11.25 22.07 -5.55
C LEU A 22 -12.14 21.49 -6.65
N GLU A 23 -12.29 22.26 -7.71
CA GLU A 23 -13.04 21.88 -8.91
C GLU A 23 -12.08 21.57 -10.07
N VAL A 24 -12.63 20.95 -11.12
CA VAL A 24 -11.85 20.65 -12.33
C VAL A 24 -11.40 21.96 -12.99
N GLY A 25 -10.10 22.11 -13.16
CA GLY A 25 -9.46 23.31 -13.70
C GLY A 25 -8.73 24.13 -12.63
N ASP A 26 -8.93 23.82 -11.34
CA ASP A 26 -8.17 24.46 -10.28
C ASP A 26 -6.71 23.99 -10.28
N GLU A 27 -5.80 24.87 -9.89
CA GLU A 27 -4.38 24.60 -9.85
C GLU A 27 -3.91 24.26 -8.44
N ILE A 28 -3.03 23.26 -8.33
CA ILE A 28 -2.32 22.93 -7.10
C ILE A 28 -0.81 22.96 -7.31
N THR A 29 -0.08 23.35 -6.28
CA THR A 29 1.38 23.29 -6.30
C THR A 29 1.86 22.03 -5.62
N VAL A 30 2.69 21.24 -6.32
CA VAL A 30 3.31 20.02 -5.80
C VAL A 30 4.82 20.23 -5.71
N ARG A 31 5.40 19.83 -4.59
CA ARG A 31 6.84 19.85 -4.37
C ARG A 31 7.35 18.44 -4.10
N GLY A 32 8.31 17.98 -4.87
CA GLY A 32 8.92 16.64 -4.77
C GLY A 32 9.76 16.31 -6.01
N PRO A 33 10.11 15.04 -6.24
CA PRO A 33 9.89 13.90 -5.35
C PRO A 33 10.81 13.92 -4.12
N TYR A 34 10.34 13.37 -3.00
CA TYR A 34 11.11 13.23 -1.78
C TYR A 34 11.09 11.78 -1.28
N GLY A 35 12.14 11.40 -0.53
CA GLY A 35 12.28 10.08 0.06
C GLY A 35 12.92 9.06 -0.87
N ASN A 36 12.85 7.80 -0.47
CA ASN A 36 13.35 6.66 -1.23
C ASN A 36 12.21 5.99 -1.98
N ASN A 37 12.53 5.39 -3.12
CA ASN A 37 11.60 4.58 -3.90
C ASN A 37 11.67 3.09 -3.50
N PHE A 38 10.65 2.33 -3.85
CA PHE A 38 10.75 0.88 -3.86
C PHE A 38 11.68 0.44 -5.02
N PRO A 39 12.58 -0.54 -4.80
CA PRO A 39 13.61 -0.93 -5.77
C PRO A 39 13.04 -1.85 -6.87
N VAL A 40 12.04 -1.36 -7.61
CA VAL A 40 11.27 -2.15 -8.60
C VAL A 40 12.13 -2.70 -9.73
N ASP A 41 13.09 -1.91 -10.22
CA ASP A 41 13.93 -2.29 -11.36
C ASP A 41 15.18 -3.11 -10.97
N THR A 42 15.38 -3.33 -9.67
CA THR A 42 16.59 -3.99 -9.14
C THR A 42 16.23 -5.14 -8.23
N GLU A 43 16.03 -4.90 -6.94
CA GLU A 43 15.88 -5.95 -5.93
C GLU A 43 14.54 -6.71 -6.00
N LEU A 44 13.49 -6.09 -6.54
CA LEU A 44 12.17 -6.72 -6.68
C LEU A 44 12.01 -7.48 -8.01
N LYS A 45 12.86 -7.22 -9.00
CA LYS A 45 12.80 -7.89 -10.31
C LYS A 45 13.05 -9.40 -10.17
N GLY A 46 12.22 -10.20 -10.82
CA GLY A 46 12.27 -11.67 -10.75
C GLY A 46 11.69 -12.27 -9.47
N LYS A 47 11.20 -11.46 -8.52
CA LYS A 47 10.67 -11.97 -7.25
C LYS A 47 9.17 -12.24 -7.31
N ASN A 48 8.73 -13.17 -6.45
CA ASN A 48 7.34 -13.26 -6.05
C ASN A 48 7.05 -12.14 -5.05
N LEU A 49 5.95 -11.41 -5.22
CA LEU A 49 5.65 -10.22 -4.44
C LEU A 49 4.39 -10.41 -3.59
N LEU A 50 4.41 -9.85 -2.37
CA LEU A 50 3.28 -9.78 -1.48
C LEU A 50 3.07 -8.31 -1.05
N PHE A 51 2.05 -7.68 -1.59
CA PHE A 51 1.66 -6.33 -1.19
C PHE A 51 0.66 -6.40 -0.04
N ILE A 52 0.93 -5.68 1.05
CA ILE A 52 0.04 -5.63 2.21
C ILE A 52 -0.31 -4.17 2.50
N ALA A 53 -1.56 -3.81 2.29
CA ALA A 53 -2.04 -2.45 2.42
C ALA A 53 -3.13 -2.30 3.48
N GLY A 54 -3.14 -1.14 4.16
CA GLY A 54 -4.22 -0.75 5.07
C GLY A 54 -4.76 0.64 4.79
N GLY A 55 -6.06 0.76 4.50
CA GLY A 55 -6.70 2.03 4.20
C GLY A 55 -6.02 2.80 3.08
N ILE A 56 -5.70 4.08 3.31
CA ILE A 56 -5.02 4.93 2.32
C ILE A 56 -3.58 4.45 2.00
N GLY A 57 -3.01 3.54 2.79
CA GLY A 57 -1.71 2.93 2.51
C GLY A 57 -1.65 2.13 1.21
N LEU A 58 -2.78 1.88 0.57
CA LEU A 58 -2.80 1.35 -0.79
C LEU A 58 -2.19 2.34 -1.80
N ALA A 59 -2.35 3.64 -1.60
CA ALA A 59 -1.94 4.67 -2.56
C ALA A 59 -0.44 4.62 -2.92
N PRO A 60 0.51 4.57 -1.96
CA PRO A 60 1.92 4.38 -2.28
C PRO A 60 2.21 3.05 -2.97
N LEU A 61 1.55 1.96 -2.55
CA LEU A 61 1.75 0.64 -3.16
C LEU A 61 1.13 0.53 -4.55
N ARG A 62 0.06 1.28 -4.83
CA ARG A 62 -0.63 1.26 -6.14
C ARG A 62 0.31 1.59 -7.30
N SER A 63 1.19 2.57 -7.13
CA SER A 63 2.16 2.91 -8.17
C SER A 63 3.12 1.76 -8.47
N VAL A 64 3.54 1.05 -7.42
CA VAL A 64 4.41 -0.13 -7.53
C VAL A 64 3.65 -1.30 -8.15
N ILE A 65 2.42 -1.56 -7.70
CA ILE A 65 1.56 -2.62 -8.25
C ILE A 65 1.36 -2.39 -9.75
N ASN A 66 0.93 -1.20 -10.16
CA ASN A 66 0.69 -0.90 -11.57
C ASN A 66 1.98 -1.03 -12.40
N TYR A 67 3.13 -0.58 -11.86
CA TYR A 67 4.42 -0.80 -12.53
C TYR A 67 4.72 -2.29 -12.74
N VAL A 68 4.50 -3.11 -11.72
CA VAL A 68 4.68 -4.58 -11.78
C VAL A 68 3.72 -5.21 -12.80
N LEU A 69 2.48 -4.73 -12.87
CA LEU A 69 1.49 -5.22 -13.84
C LEU A 69 1.82 -4.80 -15.29
N ASP A 70 2.33 -3.58 -15.49
CA ASP A 70 2.78 -3.09 -16.80
C ASP A 70 4.03 -3.84 -17.30
N ASN A 71 4.82 -4.40 -16.39
CA ASN A 71 6.04 -5.17 -16.68
C ASN A 71 5.92 -6.62 -16.17
N ARG A 72 4.78 -7.24 -16.40
CA ARG A 72 4.36 -8.48 -15.73
C ARG A 72 5.35 -9.64 -15.85
N ASP A 73 6.00 -9.77 -17.01
CA ASP A 73 6.95 -10.84 -17.32
C ASP A 73 8.26 -10.72 -16.54
N ASP A 74 8.54 -9.54 -15.98
CA ASP A 74 9.71 -9.29 -15.15
C ASP A 74 9.55 -9.75 -13.69
N TYR A 75 8.37 -10.24 -13.28
CA TYR A 75 8.06 -10.59 -11.89
C TYR A 75 7.40 -11.97 -11.78
N GLY A 76 7.55 -12.59 -10.64
CA GLY A 76 6.88 -13.84 -10.30
C GLY A 76 5.40 -13.64 -9.94
N THR A 77 4.85 -14.48 -9.06
CA THR A 77 3.46 -14.34 -8.58
C THR A 77 3.30 -13.06 -7.74
N VAL A 78 2.11 -12.48 -7.81
CA VAL A 78 1.75 -11.28 -7.05
C VAL A 78 0.55 -11.56 -6.19
N ASP A 79 0.69 -11.39 -4.89
CA ASP A 79 -0.42 -11.41 -3.94
C ASP A 79 -0.63 -10.01 -3.37
N ILE A 80 -1.89 -9.59 -3.28
CA ILE A 80 -2.29 -8.30 -2.74
C ILE A 80 -3.27 -8.54 -1.60
N LEU A 81 -2.82 -8.30 -0.36
CA LEU A 81 -3.67 -8.30 0.82
C LEU A 81 -4.00 -6.85 1.18
N TYR A 82 -5.27 -6.48 1.04
CA TYR A 82 -5.72 -5.12 1.29
C TYR A 82 -6.93 -5.08 2.21
N GLY A 83 -6.86 -4.26 3.24
CA GLY A 83 -7.94 -4.07 4.18
C GLY A 83 -8.25 -2.62 4.49
N SER A 84 -9.51 -2.38 4.87
CA SER A 84 -10.00 -1.09 5.31
C SER A 84 -11.03 -1.26 6.43
N ARG A 85 -11.48 -0.16 7.04
CA ARG A 85 -12.47 -0.22 8.13
C ARG A 85 -13.85 -0.66 7.64
N SER A 86 -14.19 -0.28 6.41
CA SER A 86 -15.46 -0.59 5.74
C SER A 86 -15.22 -0.82 4.25
N ALA A 87 -16.20 -1.37 3.54
CA ALA A 87 -16.14 -1.51 2.09
C ALA A 87 -16.06 -0.15 1.37
N ASP A 88 -16.73 0.87 1.90
CA ASP A 88 -16.73 2.23 1.36
C ASP A 88 -15.37 2.94 1.52
N ASP A 89 -14.55 2.50 2.49
CA ASP A 89 -13.20 3.00 2.72
C ASP A 89 -12.14 2.31 1.82
N LEU A 90 -12.53 1.29 1.03
CA LEU A 90 -11.63 0.62 0.10
C LEU A 90 -11.35 1.51 -1.12
N VAL A 91 -10.14 2.04 -1.15
CA VAL A 91 -9.69 2.94 -2.23
C VAL A 91 -9.51 2.14 -3.53
N LYS A 92 -9.98 2.69 -4.66
CA LYS A 92 -9.80 2.08 -5.99
C LYS A 92 -10.39 0.66 -6.14
N LEU A 93 -11.45 0.33 -5.42
CA LEU A 93 -12.05 -1.02 -5.43
C LEU A 93 -12.37 -1.51 -6.84
N LYS A 94 -12.90 -0.61 -7.71
CA LYS A 94 -13.18 -0.96 -9.10
C LYS A 94 -11.92 -1.37 -9.88
N GLU A 95 -10.82 -0.63 -9.75
CA GLU A 95 -9.53 -0.98 -10.39
C GLU A 95 -9.01 -2.33 -9.88
N ILE A 96 -9.14 -2.58 -8.57
CA ILE A 96 -8.73 -3.84 -7.95
C ILE A 96 -9.52 -5.01 -8.52
N GLN A 97 -10.83 -4.89 -8.63
CA GLN A 97 -11.72 -5.98 -9.08
C GLN A 97 -11.69 -6.19 -10.59
N GLU A 98 -11.61 -5.10 -11.37
CA GLU A 98 -11.72 -5.16 -12.83
C GLU A 98 -10.38 -5.33 -13.54
N VAL A 99 -9.29 -4.89 -12.95
CA VAL A 99 -7.95 -4.95 -13.54
C VAL A 99 -7.06 -5.91 -12.78
N TRP A 100 -6.75 -5.65 -11.51
CA TRP A 100 -5.74 -6.43 -10.79
C TRP A 100 -6.17 -7.89 -10.59
N ALA A 101 -7.38 -8.12 -10.11
CA ALA A 101 -7.90 -9.47 -9.88
C ALA A 101 -8.08 -10.30 -11.16
N LYS A 102 -8.10 -9.66 -12.33
CA LYS A 102 -8.20 -10.34 -13.63
C LYS A 102 -6.85 -10.54 -14.33
N THR A 103 -5.78 -9.97 -13.77
CA THR A 103 -4.43 -10.10 -14.33
C THR A 103 -3.86 -11.49 -14.01
N PRO A 104 -3.36 -12.26 -14.99
CA PRO A 104 -2.78 -13.57 -14.74
C PRO A 104 -1.63 -13.52 -13.73
N GLY A 105 -1.63 -14.47 -12.77
CA GLY A 105 -0.62 -14.57 -11.73
C GLY A 105 -0.73 -13.50 -10.63
N VAL A 106 -1.88 -12.81 -10.54
CA VAL A 106 -2.21 -11.87 -9.47
C VAL A 106 -3.37 -12.42 -8.65
N ASN A 107 -3.20 -12.51 -7.34
CA ASN A 107 -4.24 -12.89 -6.38
C ASN A 107 -4.56 -11.71 -5.48
N VAL A 108 -5.84 -11.42 -5.30
CA VAL A 108 -6.29 -10.30 -4.47
C VAL A 108 -7.11 -10.82 -3.30
N HIS A 109 -6.74 -10.39 -2.10
CA HIS A 109 -7.38 -10.72 -0.83
C HIS A 109 -7.86 -9.43 -0.18
N LEU A 110 -9.17 -9.22 -0.14
CA LEU A 110 -9.78 -8.04 0.45
C LEU A 110 -10.39 -8.36 1.81
N THR A 111 -10.28 -7.42 2.75
CA THR A 111 -10.89 -7.54 4.07
C THR A 111 -11.41 -6.20 4.58
N ILE A 112 -12.46 -6.25 5.39
CA ILE A 112 -12.95 -5.08 6.14
C ILE A 112 -12.96 -5.42 7.64
N ASP A 113 -12.77 -4.38 8.49
CA ASP A 113 -12.65 -4.59 9.93
C ASP A 113 -13.93 -5.10 10.60
N ARG A 114 -15.10 -4.78 10.03
CA ARG A 114 -16.42 -5.11 10.59
C ARG A 114 -17.39 -5.55 9.50
N PRO A 115 -18.33 -6.44 9.81
CA PRO A 115 -19.39 -6.82 8.87
C PRO A 115 -20.14 -5.59 8.34
N GLN A 116 -20.45 -5.60 7.05
CA GLN A 116 -21.21 -4.58 6.37
C GLN A 116 -22.19 -5.24 5.40
N GLU A 117 -23.41 -4.71 5.31
CA GLU A 117 -24.41 -5.18 4.35
C GLU A 117 -23.88 -5.05 2.90
N GLY A 118 -24.07 -6.10 2.10
CA GLY A 118 -23.55 -6.15 0.71
C GLY A 118 -22.07 -6.47 0.58
N TRP A 119 -21.37 -6.82 1.68
CA TRP A 119 -20.00 -7.28 1.64
C TRP A 119 -19.93 -8.80 1.80
N ASP A 120 -19.47 -9.49 0.74
CA ASP A 120 -19.32 -10.95 0.69
C ASP A 120 -17.86 -11.42 0.92
N GLY A 121 -16.92 -10.46 1.07
CA GLY A 121 -15.50 -10.75 1.31
C GLY A 121 -15.18 -11.08 2.77
N HIS A 122 -13.91 -11.28 3.04
CA HIS A 122 -13.41 -11.54 4.40
C HIS A 122 -13.70 -10.38 5.36
N VAL A 123 -13.99 -10.71 6.62
CA VAL A 123 -14.20 -9.75 7.71
C VAL A 123 -13.18 -10.02 8.81
N GLY A 124 -12.30 -9.06 9.03
CA GLY A 124 -11.24 -9.13 10.03
C GLY A 124 -10.12 -8.16 9.75
N PHE A 125 -9.22 -8.01 10.71
CA PHE A 125 -8.06 -7.14 10.55
C PHE A 125 -7.01 -7.75 9.62
N VAL A 126 -6.33 -6.91 8.83
CA VAL A 126 -5.26 -7.33 7.91
C VAL A 126 -4.23 -8.28 8.55
N PRO A 127 -3.71 -8.04 9.78
CA PRO A 127 -2.75 -8.95 10.41
C PRO A 127 -3.34 -10.34 10.73
N SER A 128 -4.63 -10.42 11.06
CA SER A 128 -5.30 -11.70 11.33
C SER A 128 -5.50 -12.47 10.03
N TYR A 129 -5.97 -11.80 8.99
CA TYR A 129 -6.18 -12.40 7.67
C TYR A 129 -4.87 -12.85 7.01
N LEU A 130 -3.76 -12.11 7.22
CA LEU A 130 -2.42 -12.52 6.82
C LEU A 130 -2.06 -13.91 7.37
N LYS A 131 -2.33 -14.15 8.66
CA LYS A 131 -2.03 -15.43 9.34
C LYS A 131 -2.98 -16.54 8.89
N GLU A 132 -4.24 -16.21 8.64
CA GLU A 132 -5.25 -17.15 8.15
C GLU A 132 -4.92 -17.67 6.74
N ILE A 133 -4.50 -16.79 5.83
CA ILE A 133 -4.08 -17.17 4.48
C ILE A 133 -2.79 -17.99 4.52
N GLY A 134 -1.82 -17.61 5.33
CA GLY A 134 -0.54 -18.30 5.46
C GLY A 134 0.29 -18.23 4.19
N PHE A 135 0.69 -17.04 3.77
CA PHE A 135 1.48 -16.86 2.53
C PHE A 135 2.83 -17.58 2.57
N SER A 136 3.24 -18.10 1.43
CA SER A 136 4.55 -18.73 1.24
C SER A 136 5.69 -17.73 1.43
N THR A 137 6.77 -18.17 2.07
CA THR A 137 7.93 -17.34 2.44
C THR A 137 8.92 -17.09 1.29
N ASP A 138 8.64 -17.58 0.10
CA ASP A 138 9.39 -17.29 -1.11
C ASP A 138 9.10 -15.90 -1.72
N LYS A 139 8.26 -15.12 -1.05
CA LYS A 139 7.82 -13.80 -1.47
C LYS A 139 8.58 -12.67 -0.80
N THR A 140 8.68 -11.54 -1.50
CA THR A 140 9.12 -10.28 -0.92
C THR A 140 7.89 -9.46 -0.56
N ALA A 141 7.78 -9.07 0.72
CA ALA A 141 6.64 -8.34 1.25
C ALA A 141 6.86 -6.82 1.19
N LEU A 142 5.87 -6.08 0.68
CA LEU A 142 5.82 -4.62 0.68
C LEU A 142 4.61 -4.17 1.50
N VAL A 143 4.87 -3.48 2.60
CA VAL A 143 3.83 -3.15 3.60
C VAL A 143 3.64 -1.64 3.71
N CYS A 144 2.39 -1.19 3.61
CA CYS A 144 2.03 0.21 3.83
C CYS A 144 0.66 0.35 4.51
N GLY A 145 0.59 1.19 5.52
CA GLY A 145 -0.66 1.42 6.25
C GLY A 145 -0.45 2.10 7.60
N PRO A 146 -1.46 2.10 8.46
CA PRO A 146 -1.33 2.63 9.81
C PRO A 146 -0.20 1.98 10.60
N PRO A 147 0.57 2.73 11.41
CA PRO A 147 1.72 2.21 12.15
C PRO A 147 1.40 0.97 13.00
N ILE A 148 0.21 0.94 13.61
CA ILE A 148 -0.22 -0.20 14.42
C ILE A 148 -0.43 -1.46 13.56
N MET A 149 -1.01 -1.31 12.36
CA MET A 149 -1.16 -2.41 11.41
C MET A 149 0.20 -2.92 10.95
N ILE A 150 1.12 -2.03 10.55
CA ILE A 150 2.47 -2.40 10.12
C ILE A 150 3.18 -3.22 11.21
N LYS A 151 3.10 -2.76 12.47
CA LYS A 151 3.69 -3.48 13.61
C LYS A 151 3.20 -4.93 13.70
N PHE A 152 1.90 -5.16 13.63
CA PHE A 152 1.33 -6.50 13.74
C PHE A 152 1.51 -7.33 12.46
N VAL A 153 1.52 -6.71 11.29
CA VAL A 153 1.84 -7.37 10.01
C VAL A 153 3.28 -7.88 10.01
N LEU A 154 4.26 -7.05 10.40
CA LEU A 154 5.65 -7.47 10.47
C LEU A 154 5.87 -8.60 11.48
N ALA A 155 5.21 -8.55 12.64
CA ALA A 155 5.24 -9.64 13.59
C ALA A 155 4.61 -10.93 13.01
N GLY A 156 3.48 -10.80 12.31
CA GLY A 156 2.83 -11.94 11.65
C GLY A 156 3.67 -12.54 10.52
N LEU A 157 4.37 -11.72 9.73
CA LEU A 157 5.31 -12.19 8.71
C LEU A 157 6.48 -12.96 9.35
N GLU A 158 7.04 -12.46 10.45
CA GLU A 158 8.10 -13.14 11.20
C GLU A 158 7.62 -14.49 11.77
N GLU A 159 6.41 -14.57 12.30
CA GLU A 159 5.78 -15.82 12.77
C GLU A 159 5.55 -16.82 11.62
N LEU A 160 5.22 -16.34 10.41
CA LEU A 160 5.10 -17.17 9.20
C LEU A 160 6.46 -17.63 8.64
N GLY A 161 7.58 -17.10 9.17
CA GLY A 161 8.92 -17.48 8.76
C GLY A 161 9.54 -16.59 7.68
N PHE A 162 8.97 -15.41 7.37
CA PHE A 162 9.61 -14.44 6.50
C PHE A 162 10.88 -13.87 7.15
N ASN A 163 11.93 -13.75 6.37
CA ASN A 163 13.13 -13.05 6.82
C ASN A 163 12.90 -11.53 6.78
N ARG A 164 13.41 -10.80 7.74
CA ARG A 164 13.30 -9.32 7.81
C ARG A 164 13.84 -8.63 6.55
N SER A 165 14.87 -9.19 5.93
CA SER A 165 15.44 -8.69 4.67
C SER A 165 14.50 -8.80 3.46
N GLN A 166 13.43 -9.59 3.56
CA GLN A 166 12.39 -9.72 2.53
C GLN A 166 11.23 -8.74 2.73
N CYS A 167 11.27 -7.91 3.80
CA CYS A 167 10.16 -7.04 4.16
C CYS A 167 10.54 -5.56 3.95
N TYR A 168 9.85 -4.91 3.02
CA TYR A 168 9.92 -3.47 2.82
C TYR A 168 8.70 -2.81 3.46
N THR A 169 8.89 -1.69 4.14
CA THR A 169 7.78 -0.93 4.70
C THR A 169 7.95 0.57 4.47
N THR A 170 6.84 1.26 4.30
CA THR A 170 6.83 2.72 4.34
C THR A 170 6.75 3.18 5.78
N LEU A 171 7.48 4.23 6.10
CA LEU A 171 7.45 4.88 7.41
C LEU A 171 6.97 6.31 7.22
N GLU A 172 5.66 6.47 6.99
CA GLU A 172 5.06 7.78 6.82
C GLU A 172 5.00 8.55 8.14
N LEU A 173 5.94 9.45 8.31
CA LEU A 173 5.94 10.42 9.39
C LEU A 173 5.41 11.77 8.88
N ARG A 174 4.96 12.61 9.79
CA ARG A 174 4.48 13.97 9.46
C ARG A 174 5.63 14.82 8.91
N MET A 175 5.96 14.63 7.65
CA MET A 175 7.00 15.39 6.95
C MET A 175 6.67 16.88 6.94
N LYS A 176 7.69 17.72 7.19
CA LYS A 176 7.58 19.17 7.07
C LYS A 176 8.54 19.74 6.00
N CYS A 177 9.86 19.65 6.25
CA CYS A 177 10.82 20.28 5.33
C CYS A 177 11.08 19.47 4.05
N GLY A 178 10.97 18.16 4.09
CA GLY A 178 11.27 17.24 2.98
C GLY A 178 12.76 17.14 2.60
N ILE A 179 13.65 17.80 3.32
CA ILE A 179 15.09 17.90 3.02
C ILE A 179 15.99 17.49 4.20
N GLY A 180 15.45 16.76 5.19
CA GLY A 180 16.23 16.23 6.31
C GLY A 180 16.67 17.23 7.38
N LYS A 181 16.27 18.51 7.32
CA LYS A 181 16.77 19.56 8.25
C LYS A 181 16.01 19.66 9.56
N CYS A 182 14.68 19.48 9.55
CA CYS A 182 13.86 19.76 10.73
C CYS A 182 13.80 18.63 11.75
N GLY A 183 14.34 17.45 11.44
CA GLY A 183 14.32 16.27 12.32
C GLY A 183 12.93 15.65 12.57
N ARG A 184 11.87 16.14 11.90
CA ARG A 184 10.50 15.71 12.16
C ARG A 184 10.22 14.25 11.72
N CYS A 185 10.99 13.77 10.74
CA CYS A 185 10.84 12.42 10.18
C CYS A 185 11.94 11.45 10.67
N ASN A 186 12.67 11.79 11.72
CA ASN A 186 13.69 10.91 12.27
C ASN A 186 13.06 9.68 12.90
N ILE A 187 13.71 8.53 12.71
CA ILE A 187 13.33 7.24 13.26
C ILE A 187 14.44 6.81 14.23
N GLY A 188 14.03 6.39 15.41
CA GLY A 188 14.96 5.98 16.46
C GLY A 188 15.47 7.13 17.31
N ALA A 189 16.20 6.77 18.37
CA ALA A 189 16.89 7.72 19.22
C ALA A 189 18.27 8.03 18.63
N LYS A 190 18.51 9.26 18.28
CA LYS A 190 19.83 9.88 18.23
C LYS A 190 19.84 11.05 19.15
#